data_6ce0107e2bd4ed234aaea75f1abdc249
#
_entry.id   6ce0107e2bd4ed234aaea75f1abdc249
#
_cell.length_a   1.000
_cell.length_b   1.000
_cell.length_c   1.000
_cell.angle_alpha   90.00
_cell.angle_beta   90.00
_cell.angle_gamma   90.00
#
_symmetry.space_group_name_H-M   'P 1'
#
loop_
_entity.id
_entity.type
_entity.pdbx_description
1 polymer ?
#
loop_
_entity_poly.entity_id
_entity_poly.type
_entity_poly.pdbx_seq_one_letter_code
_entity_poly.pdbx_strand_id
1 'polypeptide(L)'
;MLDLNQCLNTAKSAALLAGKFLVDAKGKSLEVLSNTGRDLKLQLDIDTEKLIKDHITSDSSYPILGEETGSSGDLDNTYWVVDPLDGTSNFLRGIPISCVSIALMQDMKPMLGVIYDFNHDEIYWGHKESKAYIDDREICVSSISKKSESTL
;
A
#
# COMPACT_ATOMS: atom_id res chain seq x y z
N MET A 1 -15.79 -17.66 -6.57
CA MET A 1 -14.54 -17.44 -7.37
C MET A 1 -14.04 -16.05 -7.01
N LEU A 2 -12.74 -15.87 -6.77
CA LEU A 2 -12.17 -14.58 -6.44
C LEU A 2 -12.26 -13.65 -7.65
N ASP A 3 -12.94 -12.51 -7.52
CA ASP A 3 -13.01 -11.49 -8.57
C ASP A 3 -11.84 -10.49 -8.38
N LEU A 4 -10.75 -10.74 -9.11
CA LEU A 4 -9.54 -9.91 -9.02
C LEU A 4 -9.77 -8.48 -9.50
N ASN A 5 -10.67 -8.23 -10.43
CA ASN A 5 -10.96 -6.89 -10.92
C ASN A 5 -11.73 -6.08 -9.86
N GLN A 6 -12.71 -6.69 -9.21
CA GLN A 6 -13.42 -6.05 -8.10
C GLN A 6 -12.45 -5.75 -6.95
N CYS A 7 -11.66 -6.75 -6.52
CA CYS A 7 -10.66 -6.55 -5.46
C CYS A 7 -9.64 -5.46 -5.81
N LEU A 8 -9.19 -5.41 -7.08
CA LEU A 8 -8.27 -4.38 -7.54
C LEU A 8 -8.89 -2.98 -7.45
N ASN A 9 -10.15 -2.83 -7.84
CA ASN A 9 -10.85 -1.54 -7.73
C ASN A 9 -11.00 -1.11 -6.28
N THR A 10 -11.33 -2.03 -5.37
CA THR A 10 -11.39 -1.79 -3.93
C THR A 10 -10.01 -1.35 -3.39
N ALA A 11 -8.93 -2.04 -3.77
CA ALA A 11 -7.58 -1.67 -3.35
C ALA A 11 -7.16 -0.29 -3.86
N LYS A 12 -7.42 0.01 -5.15
CA LYS A 12 -7.11 1.32 -5.74
C LYS A 12 -7.86 2.45 -5.03
N SER A 13 -9.17 2.29 -4.81
CA SER A 13 -9.97 3.33 -4.15
C SER A 13 -9.55 3.52 -2.69
N ALA A 14 -9.20 2.46 -1.97
CA ALA A 14 -8.68 2.54 -0.61
C ALA A 14 -7.33 3.27 -0.57
N ALA A 15 -6.41 2.96 -1.50
CA ALA A 15 -5.10 3.61 -1.57
C ALA A 15 -5.22 5.11 -1.89
N LEU A 16 -6.07 5.49 -2.84
CA LEU A 16 -6.33 6.89 -3.19
C LEU A 16 -6.94 7.66 -2.01
N LEU A 17 -7.89 7.06 -1.29
CA LEU A 17 -8.50 7.65 -0.10
C LEU A 17 -7.46 7.89 0.99
N ALA A 18 -6.61 6.90 1.27
CA ALA A 18 -5.54 6.98 2.24
C ALA A 18 -4.49 8.04 1.86
N GLY A 19 -4.04 8.03 0.61
CA GLY A 19 -3.06 9.00 0.15
C GLY A 19 -3.56 10.44 0.23
N LYS A 20 -4.83 10.69 -0.09
CA LYS A 20 -5.44 12.00 0.12
C LYS A 20 -5.41 12.42 1.59
N PHE A 21 -5.77 11.50 2.50
CA PHE A 21 -5.71 11.75 3.93
C PHE A 21 -4.29 12.12 4.40
N LEU A 22 -3.28 11.40 3.89
CA LEU A 22 -1.87 11.66 4.19
C LEU A 22 -1.40 13.01 3.62
N VAL A 23 -1.78 13.37 2.40
CA VAL A 23 -1.46 14.67 1.80
C VAL A 23 -2.07 15.80 2.62
N ASP A 24 -3.31 15.67 3.05
CA ASP A 24 -4.00 16.66 3.88
C ASP A 24 -3.37 16.81 5.29
N ALA A 25 -2.62 15.81 5.76
CA ALA A 25 -1.89 15.83 7.02
C ALA A 25 -0.49 16.47 6.89
N LYS A 26 0.07 16.61 5.68
CA LYS A 26 1.40 17.23 5.48
C LYS A 26 1.46 18.64 6.07
N GLY A 27 2.54 18.92 6.76
CA GLY A 27 2.78 20.23 7.38
C GLY A 27 1.99 20.51 8.66
N LYS A 28 1.16 19.57 9.12
CA LYS A 28 0.52 19.65 10.44
C LYS A 28 1.44 19.08 11.53
N SER A 29 1.18 19.45 12.79
CA SER A 29 1.84 18.80 13.93
C SER A 29 1.35 17.35 14.04
N LEU A 30 2.27 16.39 13.93
CA LEU A 30 1.96 14.96 13.99
C LEU A 30 2.32 14.40 15.36
N GLU A 31 1.46 13.56 15.90
CA GLU A 31 1.71 12.83 17.14
C GLU A 31 2.62 11.63 16.86
N VAL A 32 3.81 11.63 17.48
CA VAL A 32 4.77 10.53 17.41
C VAL A 32 4.52 9.59 18.58
N LEU A 33 4.10 8.37 18.31
CA LEU A 33 3.79 7.36 19.34
C LEU A 33 5.03 6.61 19.79
N SER A 34 5.94 6.30 18.88
CA SER A 34 7.23 5.68 19.18
C SER A 34 8.31 6.12 18.19
N ASN A 35 9.54 6.13 18.68
CA ASN A 35 10.73 6.37 17.86
C ASN A 35 11.86 5.50 18.42
N THR A 36 11.99 4.28 17.93
CA THR A 36 12.94 3.28 18.43
C THR A 36 13.93 2.92 17.31
N GLY A 37 15.00 3.68 17.20
CA GLY A 37 16.02 3.45 16.20
C GLY A 37 15.55 3.74 14.77
N ARG A 38 15.20 2.70 14.00
CA ARG A 38 14.69 2.82 12.62
C ARG A 38 13.16 2.76 12.52
N ASP A 39 12.51 2.42 13.61
CA ASP A 39 11.05 2.25 13.68
C ASP A 39 10.41 3.51 14.27
N LEU A 40 9.73 4.25 13.41
CA LEU A 40 9.01 5.46 13.77
C LEU A 40 7.52 5.22 13.51
N LYS A 41 6.72 5.31 14.57
CA LYS A 41 5.28 5.14 14.52
C LYS A 41 4.55 6.42 14.85
N LEU A 42 3.62 6.80 14.00
CA LEU A 42 2.77 7.97 14.17
C LEU A 42 1.33 7.55 14.46
N GLN A 43 0.58 8.41 15.15
CA GLN A 43 -0.88 8.23 15.25
C GLN A 43 -1.51 8.25 13.84
N LEU A 44 -0.93 9.02 12.92
CA LEU A 44 -1.36 9.10 11.54
C LEU A 44 -1.34 7.75 10.81
N ASP A 45 -0.35 6.89 11.08
CA ASP A 45 -0.24 5.55 10.47
C ASP A 45 -1.45 4.69 10.88
N ILE A 46 -1.78 4.70 12.19
CA ILE A 46 -2.94 3.98 12.74
C ILE A 46 -4.26 4.50 12.16
N ASP A 47 -4.42 5.82 12.09
CA ASP A 47 -5.64 6.44 11.57
C ASP A 47 -5.80 6.14 10.08
N THR A 48 -4.71 6.14 9.31
CA THR A 48 -4.70 5.78 7.89
C THR A 48 -5.01 4.31 7.69
N GLU A 49 -4.42 3.40 8.49
CA GLU A 49 -4.72 1.98 8.42
C GLU A 49 -6.19 1.70 8.71
N LYS A 50 -6.75 2.37 9.73
CA LYS A 50 -8.18 2.25 10.03
C LYS A 50 -9.05 2.69 8.85
N LEU A 51 -8.72 3.82 8.21
CA LEU A 51 -9.43 4.32 7.05
C LEU A 51 -9.43 3.31 5.90
N ILE A 52 -8.27 2.70 5.62
CA ILE A 52 -8.13 1.64 4.61
C ILE A 52 -8.97 0.42 4.98
N LYS A 53 -8.88 -0.04 6.23
CA LYS A 53 -9.63 -1.21 6.73
C LYS A 53 -11.13 -1.01 6.62
N ASP A 54 -11.64 0.14 7.05
CA ASP A 54 -13.06 0.48 6.97
C ASP A 54 -13.55 0.48 5.51
N HIS A 55 -12.73 1.00 4.58
CA HIS A 55 -13.06 1.01 3.15
C HIS A 55 -13.05 -0.41 2.55
N ILE A 56 -12.02 -1.20 2.81
CA ILE A 56 -11.92 -2.57 2.28
C ILE A 56 -13.05 -3.45 2.82
N THR A 57 -13.38 -3.36 4.11
CA THR A 57 -14.42 -4.18 4.73
C THR A 57 -15.83 -3.86 4.25
N SER A 58 -16.06 -2.69 3.64
CA SER A 58 -17.35 -2.38 3.01
C SER A 58 -17.62 -3.24 1.77
N ASP A 59 -16.58 -3.69 1.07
CA ASP A 59 -16.66 -4.41 -0.20
C ASP A 59 -16.13 -5.86 -0.12
N SER A 60 -15.41 -6.21 0.94
CA SER A 60 -14.73 -7.49 1.08
C SER A 60 -14.84 -8.05 2.50
N SER A 61 -15.12 -9.34 2.60
CA SER A 61 -15.15 -10.07 3.88
C SER A 61 -13.82 -10.74 4.24
N TYR A 62 -12.78 -10.60 3.41
CA TYR A 62 -11.47 -11.20 3.69
C TYR A 62 -10.80 -10.48 4.86
N PRO A 63 -10.13 -11.23 5.77
CA PRO A 63 -9.38 -10.62 6.86
C PRO A 63 -8.25 -9.73 6.35
N ILE A 64 -7.84 -8.78 7.18
CA ILE A 64 -6.80 -7.81 6.84
C ILE A 64 -5.65 -7.94 7.82
N LEU A 65 -4.44 -8.12 7.31
CA LEU A 65 -3.19 -7.98 8.04
C LEU A 65 -2.69 -6.56 7.84
N GLY A 66 -2.78 -5.74 8.86
CA GLY A 66 -2.23 -4.39 8.88
C GLY A 66 -0.88 -4.35 9.57
N GLU A 67 -0.02 -3.43 9.16
CA GLU A 67 1.29 -3.22 9.79
C GLU A 67 1.13 -2.73 11.23
N GLU A 68 0.20 -1.80 11.46
CA GLU A 68 0.06 -1.08 12.71
C GLU A 68 -0.76 -1.82 13.77
N THR A 69 -1.84 -2.47 13.35
CA THR A 69 -2.81 -3.07 14.26
C THR A 69 -2.88 -4.60 14.16
N GLY A 70 -2.05 -5.20 13.28
CA GLY A 70 -2.01 -6.65 13.10
C GLY A 70 -3.23 -7.21 12.37
N SER A 71 -3.50 -8.51 12.58
CA SER A 71 -4.55 -9.24 11.87
C SER A 71 -5.94 -8.98 12.44
N SER A 72 -6.94 -8.82 11.56
CA SER A 72 -8.35 -8.75 11.90
C SER A 72 -9.05 -10.14 11.95
N GLY A 73 -8.34 -11.22 11.64
CA GLY A 73 -8.88 -12.59 11.62
C GLY A 73 -7.86 -13.62 11.18
N ASP A 74 -8.32 -14.83 10.86
CA ASP A 74 -7.46 -15.91 10.35
C ASP A 74 -6.92 -15.61 8.96
N LEU A 75 -5.61 -15.80 8.77
CA LEU A 75 -4.90 -15.55 7.52
C LEU A 75 -4.65 -16.81 6.67
N ASP A 76 -5.44 -17.85 6.89
CA ASP A 76 -5.17 -19.19 6.35
C ASP A 76 -5.33 -19.29 4.83
N ASN A 77 -6.22 -18.50 4.24
CA ASN A 77 -6.56 -18.61 2.81
C ASN A 77 -6.32 -17.31 2.06
N THR A 78 -7.35 -16.48 2.00
CA THR A 78 -7.33 -15.20 1.27
C THR A 78 -7.42 -14.07 2.27
N TYR A 79 -6.49 -13.12 2.21
CA TYR A 79 -6.43 -11.98 3.11
C TYR A 79 -5.76 -10.78 2.46
N TRP A 80 -6.10 -9.60 2.94
CA TRP A 80 -5.44 -8.35 2.57
C TRP A 80 -4.20 -8.12 3.41
N VAL A 81 -3.19 -7.49 2.81
CA VAL A 81 -2.01 -6.95 3.51
C VAL A 81 -1.97 -5.46 3.26
N VAL A 82 -1.85 -4.68 4.33
CA VAL A 82 -1.91 -3.22 4.28
C VAL A 82 -0.73 -2.63 5.03
N ASP A 83 0.02 -1.79 4.33
CA ASP A 83 0.95 -0.83 4.89
C ASP A 83 0.40 0.58 4.59
N PRO A 84 -0.10 1.29 5.62
CA PRO A 84 -0.78 2.57 5.44
C PRO A 84 0.15 3.71 5.01
N LEU A 85 1.42 3.65 5.40
CA LEU A 85 2.42 4.66 5.11
C LEU A 85 3.83 4.07 5.10
N ASP A 86 4.18 3.36 4.01
CA ASP A 86 5.57 2.96 3.78
C ASP A 86 6.45 4.20 3.64
N GLY A 87 7.53 4.24 4.42
CA GLY A 87 8.42 5.40 4.47
C GLY A 87 8.00 6.48 5.47
N THR A 88 7.41 6.13 6.61
CA THR A 88 6.99 7.05 7.69
C THR A 88 8.07 8.06 8.07
N SER A 89 9.32 7.62 8.18
CA SER A 89 10.47 8.50 8.46
C SER A 89 10.73 9.53 7.38
N ASN A 90 10.52 9.18 6.10
CA ASN A 90 10.65 10.09 4.97
C ASN A 90 9.51 11.10 4.98
N PHE A 91 8.28 10.60 5.18
CA PHE A 91 7.09 11.44 5.28
C PHE A 91 7.25 12.54 6.34
N LEU A 92 7.68 12.18 7.56
CA LEU A 92 7.90 13.13 8.66
C LEU A 92 8.95 14.18 8.33
N ARG A 93 9.98 13.82 7.55
CA ARG A 93 11.06 14.72 7.13
C ARG A 93 10.75 15.51 5.86
N GLY A 94 9.58 15.32 5.26
CA GLY A 94 9.22 15.95 3.99
C GLY A 94 9.99 15.42 2.78
N ILE A 95 10.60 14.23 2.89
CA ILE A 95 11.27 13.56 1.77
C ILE A 95 10.18 12.86 0.94
N PRO A 96 10.04 13.14 -0.36
CA PRO A 96 8.93 12.63 -1.18
C PRO A 96 9.15 11.17 -1.62
N ILE A 97 9.50 10.29 -0.69
CA ILE A 97 9.72 8.86 -0.88
C ILE A 97 8.92 8.13 0.19
N SER A 98 7.61 8.06 -0.03
CA SER A 98 6.66 7.35 0.82
C SER A 98 5.40 7.03 0.00
N CYS A 99 4.73 5.94 0.33
CA CYS A 99 3.57 5.47 -0.42
C CYS A 99 2.56 4.75 0.49
N VAL A 100 1.38 4.46 -0.04
CA VAL A 100 0.42 3.50 0.51
C VAL A 100 0.58 2.19 -0.25
N SER A 101 0.66 1.07 0.47
CA SER A 101 0.82 -0.26 -0.13
C SER A 101 -0.31 -1.20 0.32
N ILE A 102 -1.03 -1.80 -0.66
CA ILE A 102 -2.14 -2.73 -0.42
C ILE A 102 -1.98 -3.94 -1.33
N ALA A 103 -2.03 -5.13 -0.76
CA ALA A 103 -1.99 -6.38 -1.50
C ALA A 103 -3.11 -7.33 -1.08
N LEU A 104 -3.52 -8.21 -2.00
CA LEU A 104 -4.37 -9.37 -1.69
C LEU A 104 -3.54 -10.63 -1.85
N MET A 105 -3.52 -11.44 -0.81
CA MET A 105 -2.83 -12.74 -0.77
C MET A 105 -3.83 -13.87 -0.86
N GLN A 106 -3.45 -14.96 -1.50
CA GLN A 106 -4.16 -16.25 -1.45
C GLN A 106 -3.14 -17.39 -1.39
N ASP A 107 -3.29 -18.30 -0.44
CA ASP A 107 -2.37 -19.41 -0.23
C ASP A 107 -0.90 -18.97 -0.17
N MET A 108 -0.61 -17.90 0.57
CA MET A 108 0.70 -17.27 0.70
C MET A 108 1.29 -16.73 -0.61
N LYS A 109 0.48 -16.54 -1.65
CA LYS A 109 0.90 -15.97 -2.93
C LYS A 109 0.20 -14.65 -3.18
N PRO A 110 0.90 -13.62 -3.69
CA PRO A 110 0.27 -12.38 -4.07
C PRO A 110 -0.64 -12.58 -5.28
N MET A 111 -1.87 -12.14 -5.17
CA MET A 111 -2.89 -12.18 -6.22
C MET A 111 -3.02 -10.84 -6.93
N LEU A 112 -2.90 -9.75 -6.19
CA LEU A 112 -2.80 -8.39 -6.70
C LEU A 112 -2.00 -7.52 -5.75
N GLY A 113 -1.50 -6.41 -6.26
CA GLY A 113 -0.84 -5.36 -5.49
C GLY A 113 -1.14 -3.99 -6.06
N VAL A 114 -1.27 -3.03 -5.15
CA VAL A 114 -1.43 -1.60 -5.45
C VAL A 114 -0.46 -0.82 -4.57
N ILE A 115 0.30 0.08 -5.19
CA ILE A 115 1.15 1.05 -4.50
C ILE A 115 0.72 2.43 -5.01
N TYR A 116 0.34 3.30 -4.10
CA TYR A 116 0.01 4.68 -4.46
C TYR A 116 1.07 5.64 -3.93
N ASP A 117 1.87 6.17 -4.85
CA ASP A 117 2.79 7.27 -4.58
C ASP A 117 2.00 8.59 -4.56
N PHE A 118 1.52 8.97 -3.39
CA PHE A 118 0.73 10.19 -3.19
C PHE A 118 1.58 11.47 -3.28
N ASN A 119 2.91 11.36 -3.42
CA ASN A 119 3.78 12.51 -3.63
C ASN A 119 3.82 12.94 -5.09
N HIS A 120 3.67 11.97 -6.01
CA HIS A 120 3.69 12.17 -7.46
C HIS A 120 2.31 11.98 -8.09
N ASP A 121 1.29 11.57 -7.29
CA ASP A 121 -0.06 11.23 -7.75
C ASP A 121 -0.04 10.10 -8.81
N GLU A 122 0.76 9.06 -8.55
CA GLU A 122 0.91 7.90 -9.42
C GLU A 122 0.48 6.61 -8.71
N ILE A 123 -0.36 5.81 -9.36
CA ILE A 123 -0.81 4.53 -8.84
C ILE A 123 -0.21 3.36 -9.62
N TYR A 124 0.62 2.57 -8.97
CA TYR A 124 1.24 1.36 -9.50
C TYR A 124 0.37 0.17 -9.14
N TRP A 125 0.08 -0.70 -10.10
CA TRP A 125 -0.76 -1.86 -9.83
C TRP A 125 -0.53 -3.02 -10.80
N GLY A 126 -0.92 -4.19 -10.35
CA GLY A 126 -0.96 -5.39 -11.15
C GLY A 126 -1.68 -6.52 -10.40
N HIS A 127 -2.11 -7.53 -11.12
CA HIS A 127 -2.64 -8.76 -10.54
C HIS A 127 -2.16 -9.99 -11.32
N LYS A 128 -2.37 -11.18 -10.77
CA LYS A 128 -1.87 -12.46 -11.29
C LYS A 128 -2.17 -12.69 -12.78
N GLU A 129 -3.25 -12.15 -13.29
CA GLU A 129 -3.72 -12.33 -14.68
C GLU A 129 -3.48 -11.10 -15.55
N SER A 130 -2.83 -10.05 -15.02
CA SER A 130 -2.53 -8.81 -15.73
C SER A 130 -1.03 -8.62 -15.91
N LYS A 131 -0.67 -7.58 -16.64
CA LYS A 131 0.65 -6.96 -16.60
C LYS A 131 0.73 -5.97 -15.44
N ALA A 132 1.87 -5.27 -15.31
CA ALA A 132 2.04 -4.18 -14.37
C ALA A 132 1.75 -2.84 -15.06
N TYR A 133 1.20 -1.90 -14.29
CA TYR A 133 0.78 -0.59 -14.78
C TYR A 133 1.18 0.53 -13.83
N ILE A 134 1.40 1.70 -14.38
CA ILE A 134 1.32 3.00 -13.68
C ILE A 134 0.11 3.71 -14.27
N ASP A 135 -0.89 4.01 -13.43
CA ASP A 135 -2.19 4.51 -13.88
C ASP A 135 -2.79 3.61 -14.97
N ASP A 136 -2.92 4.11 -16.18
CA ASP A 136 -3.39 3.35 -17.35
C ASP A 136 -2.26 2.90 -18.28
N ARG A 137 -1.00 3.22 -17.97
CA ARG A 137 0.16 2.90 -18.79
C ARG A 137 0.81 1.59 -18.37
N GLU A 138 0.91 0.65 -19.29
CA GLU A 138 1.66 -0.58 -19.07
C GLU A 138 3.16 -0.31 -18.84
N ILE A 139 3.74 -0.98 -17.87
CA ILE A 139 5.16 -0.95 -17.55
C ILE A 139 5.78 -2.34 -17.61
N CYS A 140 7.06 -2.40 -17.91
CA CYS A 140 7.84 -3.62 -17.88
C CYS A 140 9.27 -3.35 -17.40
N VAL A 141 9.93 -4.38 -16.93
CA VAL A 141 11.35 -4.32 -16.60
C VAL A 141 12.20 -4.08 -17.86
N SER A 142 13.39 -3.53 -17.68
CA SER A 142 14.36 -3.38 -18.78
C SER A 142 14.77 -4.75 -19.32
N SER A 143 15.23 -4.77 -20.58
CA SER A 143 15.82 -5.98 -21.21
C SER A 143 17.28 -6.21 -20.83
N ILE A 144 17.86 -5.39 -19.95
CA ILE A 144 19.24 -5.49 -19.50
C ILE A 144 19.41 -6.75 -18.65
N SER A 145 20.18 -7.71 -19.14
CA SER A 145 20.43 -8.98 -18.46
C SER A 145 21.85 -9.09 -17.86
N LYS A 146 22.77 -8.20 -18.26
CA LYS A 146 24.14 -8.21 -17.79
C LYS A 146 24.37 -7.12 -16.75
N LYS A 147 25.00 -7.49 -15.64
CA LYS A 147 25.36 -6.54 -14.57
C LYS A 147 26.25 -5.38 -15.06
N SER A 148 27.12 -5.62 -16.06
CA SER A 148 27.98 -4.59 -16.65
C SER A 148 27.25 -3.53 -17.47
N GLU A 149 25.99 -3.79 -17.82
CA GLU A 149 25.12 -2.89 -18.61
C GLU A 149 24.09 -2.18 -17.73
N SER A 150 24.02 -2.52 -16.42
CA SER A 150 23.14 -1.89 -15.45
C SER A 150 23.81 -0.71 -14.76
N THR A 151 23.08 0.37 -14.57
CA THR A 151 23.51 1.51 -13.73
C THR A 151 22.97 1.27 -12.31
N LEU A 152 23.83 1.40 -11.33
CA LEU A 152 23.49 1.37 -9.89
C LEU A 152 23.42 2.79 -9.35
#